data_93e01b87f71fd1532cd313aec96a5c61
#
_entry.id   93e01b87f71fd1532cd313aec96a5c61
#
_cell.length_a   1.000
_cell.length_b   1.000
_cell.length_c   1.000
_cell.angle_alpha   90.00
_cell.angle_beta   90.00
_cell.angle_gamma   90.00
#
_symmetry.space_group_name_H-M   'P 1'
#
loop_
_entity.id
_entity.type
_entity.pdbx_description
1 polymer ?
#
loop_
_entity_poly.entity_id
_entity_poly.type
_entity_poly.pdbx_seq_one_letter_code
_entity_poly.pdbx_strand_id
1 'polypeptide(L)'
;MVTEPSVSISIAPAGDVVVLDMWGDDAPTLHGVRAMQVEPRRWWLVDPGSKIEAITEALGDKGAITPIGGGLMRATLTGPGWRSQLMISGVFDAENPDFKPGDCAATIIGHVSVWIDVIGEETAHVYFAASQRGDMEQLWSI
;
A
#
# COMPACT_ATOMS: atom_id res chain seq x y z
N MET A 1 -4.18 -23.00 26.81
CA MET A 1 -5.00 -22.05 26.01
C MET A 1 -4.11 -21.35 25.01
N VAL A 2 -4.52 -21.36 23.78
CA VAL A 2 -3.79 -20.65 22.72
C VAL A 2 -4.38 -19.24 22.58
N THR A 3 -3.51 -18.23 22.65
CA THR A 3 -3.90 -16.84 22.44
C THR A 3 -3.55 -16.46 21.01
N GLU A 4 -4.53 -15.95 20.26
CA GLU A 4 -4.27 -15.47 18.93
C GLU A 4 -3.39 -14.22 18.97
N PRO A 5 -2.49 -14.05 17.99
CA PRO A 5 -1.70 -12.84 17.89
C PRO A 5 -2.59 -11.60 17.78
N SER A 6 -2.23 -10.56 18.50
CA SER A 6 -2.98 -9.32 18.50
C SER A 6 -2.55 -8.41 17.34
N VAL A 7 -3.49 -7.59 16.90
CA VAL A 7 -3.24 -6.56 15.90
C VAL A 7 -4.07 -5.33 16.23
N SER A 8 -3.47 -4.16 16.09
CA SER A 8 -4.17 -2.88 16.17
C SER A 8 -4.37 -2.36 14.75
N ILE A 9 -5.58 -1.89 14.45
CA ILE A 9 -5.93 -1.38 13.13
C ILE A 9 -6.44 0.05 13.27
N SER A 10 -5.86 0.97 12.51
CA SER A 10 -6.37 2.32 12.37
C SER A 10 -6.53 2.66 10.90
N ILE A 11 -7.61 3.37 10.55
CA ILE A 11 -7.92 3.76 9.18
C ILE A 11 -7.96 5.29 9.12
N ALA A 12 -7.28 5.86 8.15
CA ALA A 12 -7.22 7.30 7.91
C ALA A 12 -7.08 7.58 6.42
N PRO A 13 -7.37 8.82 5.96
CA PRO A 13 -7.03 9.20 4.59
C PRO A 13 -5.55 8.94 4.31
N ALA A 14 -5.25 8.45 3.11
CA ALA A 14 -3.89 8.07 2.74
C ALA A 14 -2.93 9.26 2.65
N GLY A 15 -3.47 10.47 2.44
CA GLY A 15 -2.64 11.67 2.34
C GLY A 15 -1.97 11.80 0.98
N ASP A 16 -0.68 12.13 0.99
CA ASP A 16 0.07 12.42 -0.24
C ASP A 16 0.53 11.12 -0.89
N VAL A 17 -0.24 10.62 -1.83
CA VAL A 17 0.12 9.46 -2.65
C VAL A 17 -0.03 9.85 -4.12
N VAL A 18 1.01 9.59 -4.91
CA VAL A 18 0.98 9.88 -6.34
C VAL A 18 1.34 8.64 -7.14
N VAL A 19 0.73 8.51 -8.31
CA VAL A 19 1.07 7.47 -9.29
C VAL A 19 2.16 8.01 -10.19
N LEU A 20 3.21 7.20 -10.38
CA LEU A 20 4.23 7.44 -11.38
C LEU A 20 4.13 6.35 -12.44
N ASP A 21 3.85 6.74 -13.66
CA ASP A 21 3.82 5.84 -14.82
C ASP A 21 5.05 6.07 -15.67
N MET A 22 5.74 4.99 -16.05
CA MET A 22 6.84 5.01 -17.01
C MET A 22 6.35 4.52 -18.37
N TRP A 23 6.75 5.20 -19.44
CA TRP A 23 6.38 4.77 -20.80
C TRP A 23 7.22 3.60 -21.31
N GLY A 24 8.42 3.43 -20.76
CA GLY A 24 9.35 2.37 -21.13
C GLY A 24 9.66 1.46 -19.93
N ASP A 25 10.68 0.62 -20.11
CA ASP A 25 11.08 -0.37 -19.11
C ASP A 25 12.16 0.16 -18.13
N ASP A 26 12.56 1.42 -18.27
CA ASP A 26 13.52 2.02 -17.36
C ASP A 26 12.90 2.20 -15.96
N ALA A 27 13.72 1.97 -14.94
CA ALA A 27 13.30 2.24 -13.58
C ALA A 27 13.32 3.75 -13.30
N PRO A 28 12.34 4.28 -12.56
CA PRO A 28 12.33 5.71 -12.22
C PRO A 28 13.38 6.04 -11.16
N THR A 29 13.82 7.30 -11.16
CA THR A 29 14.67 7.85 -10.11
C THR A 29 13.76 8.40 -9.00
N LEU A 30 13.84 7.83 -7.80
CA LEU A 30 12.87 8.09 -6.74
C LEU A 30 13.39 8.99 -5.60
N HIS A 31 14.66 9.34 -5.61
CA HIS A 31 15.27 10.23 -4.60
C HIS A 31 14.99 9.79 -3.14
N GLY A 32 14.96 8.47 -2.89
CA GLY A 32 14.73 7.94 -1.56
C GLY A 32 13.27 7.91 -1.09
N VAL A 33 12.33 8.31 -1.95
CA VAL A 33 10.89 8.25 -1.62
C VAL A 33 10.44 6.79 -1.60
N ARG A 34 9.61 6.44 -0.61
CA ARG A 34 9.02 5.10 -0.56
C ARG A 34 8.09 4.90 -1.74
N ALA A 35 8.27 3.80 -2.44
CA ALA A 35 7.47 3.48 -3.61
C ALA A 35 7.01 2.03 -3.57
N MET A 36 5.76 1.79 -4.02
CA MET A 36 5.23 0.46 -4.26
C MET A 36 5.10 0.27 -5.75
N GLN A 37 5.75 -0.76 -6.29
CA GLN A 37 5.53 -1.11 -7.69
C GLN A 37 4.24 -1.92 -7.80
N VAL A 38 3.18 -1.28 -8.27
CA VAL A 38 1.85 -1.89 -8.35
C VAL A 38 1.59 -2.60 -9.68
N GLU A 39 2.32 -2.21 -10.73
CA GLU A 39 2.30 -2.83 -12.06
C GLU A 39 3.69 -2.68 -12.67
N PRO A 40 4.04 -3.40 -13.75
CA PRO A 40 5.41 -3.38 -14.31
C PRO A 40 5.98 -2.00 -14.62
N ARG A 41 5.13 -1.04 -14.98
CA ARG A 41 5.57 0.33 -15.32
C ARG A 41 4.87 1.39 -14.48
N ARG A 42 4.33 0.98 -13.32
CA ARG A 42 3.57 1.89 -12.45
C ARG A 42 3.99 1.72 -11.00
N TRP A 43 4.26 2.85 -10.37
CA TRP A 43 4.61 2.94 -8.95
C TRP A 43 3.67 3.90 -8.24
N TRP A 44 3.38 3.61 -6.98
CA TRP A 44 2.75 4.56 -6.07
C TRP A 44 3.84 5.12 -5.17
N LEU A 45 3.99 6.44 -5.19
CA LEU A 45 4.94 7.15 -4.33
C LEU A 45 4.20 7.61 -3.09
N VAL A 46 4.72 7.23 -1.93
CA VAL A 46 4.08 7.51 -0.63
C VAL A 46 4.80 8.67 0.05
N ASP A 47 4.04 9.71 0.38
CA ASP A 47 4.51 10.91 1.06
C ASP A 47 5.77 11.51 0.39
N PRO A 48 5.76 11.76 -0.92
CA PRO A 48 6.92 12.31 -1.61
C PRO A 48 7.23 13.75 -1.19
N GLY A 49 6.21 14.52 -0.77
CA GLY A 49 6.40 15.90 -0.34
C GLY A 49 7.10 16.74 -1.40
N SER A 50 8.07 17.55 -0.98
CA SER A 50 8.82 18.42 -1.88
C SER A 50 9.72 17.65 -2.86
N LYS A 51 10.00 16.38 -2.61
CA LYS A 51 10.82 15.57 -3.51
C LYS A 51 10.14 15.28 -4.84
N ILE A 52 8.83 15.51 -4.93
CA ILE A 52 8.08 15.33 -6.17
C ILE A 52 8.62 16.23 -7.30
N GLU A 53 9.12 17.41 -6.98
CA GLU A 53 9.70 18.31 -7.97
C GLU A 53 10.94 17.70 -8.63
N ALA A 54 11.85 17.16 -7.82
CA ALA A 54 13.07 16.52 -8.31
C ALA A 54 12.74 15.25 -9.11
N ILE A 55 11.75 14.48 -8.66
CA ILE A 55 11.31 13.27 -9.35
C ILE A 55 10.70 13.65 -10.70
N THR A 56 9.86 14.67 -10.74
CA THR A 56 9.23 15.17 -11.97
C THR A 56 10.27 15.64 -12.98
N GLU A 57 11.28 16.37 -12.51
CA GLU A 57 12.37 16.86 -13.36
C GLU A 57 13.17 15.70 -13.94
N ALA A 58 13.54 14.71 -13.12
CA ALA A 58 14.26 13.53 -13.58
C ALA A 58 13.45 12.69 -14.56
N LEU A 59 12.13 12.65 -14.39
CA LEU A 59 11.22 11.91 -15.24
C LEU A 59 11.15 12.51 -16.67
N GLY A 60 11.09 13.84 -16.76
CA GLY A 60 10.98 14.51 -18.05
C GLY A 60 9.79 14.03 -18.86
N ASP A 61 10.04 13.61 -20.09
CA ASP A 61 9.02 13.11 -21.02
C ASP A 61 8.88 11.57 -20.99
N LYS A 62 9.57 10.90 -20.06
CA LYS A 62 9.61 9.44 -20.01
C LYS A 62 8.42 8.82 -19.26
N GLY A 63 7.56 9.62 -18.70
CA GLY A 63 6.40 9.16 -17.96
C GLY A 63 5.51 10.28 -17.50
N ALA A 64 4.62 9.98 -16.54
CA ALA A 64 3.67 10.95 -16.00
C ALA A 64 3.47 10.71 -14.50
N ILE A 65 3.10 11.76 -13.78
CA ILE A 65 2.80 11.73 -12.36
C ILE A 65 1.38 12.23 -12.15
N THR A 66 0.58 11.48 -11.37
CA THR A 66 -0.81 11.82 -11.09
C THR A 66 -1.10 11.66 -9.59
N PRO A 67 -1.55 12.70 -8.89
CA PRO A 67 -1.98 12.56 -7.49
C PRO A 67 -3.22 11.68 -7.40
N ILE A 68 -3.23 10.75 -6.44
CA ILE A 68 -4.36 9.83 -6.21
C ILE A 68 -4.78 9.76 -4.74
N GLY A 69 -4.03 10.38 -3.82
CA GLY A 69 -4.25 10.23 -2.38
C GLY A 69 -5.63 10.67 -1.90
N GLY A 70 -6.26 11.61 -2.58
CA GLY A 70 -7.60 12.09 -2.23
C GLY A 70 -8.69 11.05 -2.33
N GLY A 71 -8.49 9.98 -3.12
CA GLY A 71 -9.44 8.90 -3.28
C GLY A 71 -9.11 7.63 -2.49
N LEU A 72 -8.06 7.67 -1.66
CA LEU A 72 -7.55 6.50 -0.96
C LEU A 72 -7.64 6.65 0.55
N MET A 73 -7.93 5.52 1.21
CA MET A 73 -7.73 5.33 2.63
C MET A 73 -6.50 4.46 2.86
N ARG A 74 -5.88 4.63 4.01
CA ARG A 74 -4.78 3.80 4.46
C ARG A 74 -5.10 3.22 5.82
N ALA A 75 -5.13 1.90 5.90
CA ALA A 75 -5.19 1.19 7.17
C ALA A 75 -3.77 0.90 7.62
N THR A 76 -3.48 1.14 8.90
CA THR A 76 -2.22 0.76 9.52
C THR A 76 -2.50 -0.42 10.44
N LEU A 77 -1.88 -1.55 10.14
CA LEU A 77 -1.95 -2.77 10.94
C LEU A 77 -0.64 -2.90 11.72
N THR A 78 -0.74 -2.91 13.04
CA THR A 78 0.43 -2.99 13.91
C THR A 78 0.25 -4.12 14.92
N GLY A 79 1.26 -4.96 15.07
CA GLY A 79 1.28 -6.08 16.00
C GLY A 79 1.54 -7.40 15.30
N PRO A 80 1.85 -8.46 16.05
CA PRO A 80 2.24 -9.76 15.49
C PRO A 80 1.13 -10.42 14.66
N GLY A 81 -0.11 -10.04 14.85
CA GLY A 81 -1.26 -10.62 14.13
C GLY A 81 -1.58 -9.99 12.79
N TRP A 82 -0.76 -9.08 12.28
CA TRP A 82 -1.09 -8.36 11.05
C TRP A 82 -1.24 -9.28 9.84
N ARG A 83 -0.43 -10.34 9.74
CA ARG A 83 -0.51 -11.28 8.62
C ARG A 83 -1.82 -12.07 8.64
N SER A 84 -2.19 -12.58 9.81
CA SER A 84 -3.46 -13.30 9.99
C SER A 84 -4.66 -12.42 9.68
N GLN A 85 -4.59 -11.15 10.06
CA GLN A 85 -5.67 -10.19 9.77
C GLN A 85 -5.89 -10.03 8.27
N LEU A 86 -4.81 -9.98 7.49
CA LEU A 86 -4.91 -9.85 6.03
C LEU A 86 -5.54 -11.07 5.36
N MET A 87 -5.50 -12.22 6.02
CA MET A 87 -6.06 -13.46 5.48
C MET A 87 -7.56 -13.61 5.75
N ILE A 88 -8.13 -12.76 6.60
CA ILE A 88 -9.58 -12.77 6.86
C ILE A 88 -10.31 -12.33 5.59
N SER A 89 -11.14 -13.22 5.04
CA SER A 89 -11.90 -13.03 3.79
C SER A 89 -11.00 -12.77 2.57
N GLY A 90 -9.70 -12.98 2.69
CA GLY A 90 -8.74 -12.82 1.61
C GLY A 90 -8.30 -14.16 1.05
N VAL A 91 -7.75 -14.10 -0.16
CA VAL A 91 -7.18 -15.28 -0.86
C VAL A 91 -5.65 -15.21 -0.94
N PHE A 92 -5.07 -14.10 -0.54
CA PHE A 92 -3.64 -13.87 -0.58
C PHE A 92 -2.96 -14.54 0.62
N ASP A 93 -1.87 -15.27 0.38
CA ASP A 93 -1.10 -15.91 1.45
C ASP A 93 -0.15 -14.91 2.11
N ALA A 94 -0.66 -14.17 3.09
CA ALA A 94 0.11 -13.18 3.84
C ALA A 94 1.10 -13.83 4.83
N GLU A 95 0.99 -15.13 5.09
CA GLU A 95 1.91 -15.86 5.98
C GLU A 95 3.18 -16.32 5.25
N ASN A 96 3.23 -16.16 3.93
CA ASN A 96 4.42 -16.52 3.16
C ASN A 96 5.64 -15.71 3.66
N PRO A 97 6.72 -16.37 4.11
CA PRO A 97 7.88 -15.67 4.64
C PRO A 97 8.62 -14.83 3.60
N ASP A 98 8.39 -15.08 2.32
CA ASP A 98 8.95 -14.24 1.25
C ASP A 98 8.26 -12.87 1.15
N PHE A 99 7.09 -12.72 1.78
CA PHE A 99 6.38 -11.46 1.88
C PHE A 99 6.87 -10.71 3.12
N LYS A 100 7.86 -9.86 2.95
CA LYS A 100 8.67 -9.26 4.01
C LYS A 100 8.75 -7.74 3.87
N PRO A 101 9.29 -7.03 4.85
CA PRO A 101 9.46 -5.57 4.79
C PRO A 101 10.10 -5.12 3.47
N GLY A 102 9.51 -4.13 2.84
CA GLY A 102 9.87 -3.63 1.52
C GLY A 102 9.05 -4.21 0.38
N ASP A 103 8.35 -5.31 0.60
CA ASP A 103 7.50 -5.93 -0.42
C ASP A 103 6.11 -5.29 -0.43
N CYS A 104 5.43 -5.41 -1.56
CA CYS A 104 4.04 -4.99 -1.71
C CYS A 104 3.27 -5.99 -2.56
N ALA A 105 1.95 -5.98 -2.40
CA ALA A 105 1.07 -6.87 -3.16
C ALA A 105 -0.27 -6.20 -3.42
N ALA A 106 -0.83 -6.44 -4.59
CA ALA A 106 -2.20 -6.08 -4.92
C ALA A 106 -3.06 -7.35 -4.85
N THR A 107 -4.16 -7.29 -4.11
CA THR A 107 -5.03 -8.44 -3.93
C THR A 107 -6.46 -8.00 -3.63
N ILE A 108 -7.32 -8.93 -3.27
CA ILE A 108 -8.70 -8.68 -2.91
C ILE A 108 -8.97 -9.25 -1.52
N ILE A 109 -9.56 -8.45 -0.65
CA ILE A 109 -10.07 -8.88 0.66
C ILE A 109 -11.58 -8.72 0.61
N GLY A 110 -12.31 -9.86 0.75
CA GLY A 110 -13.74 -9.87 0.48
C GLY A 110 -14.01 -9.48 -0.97
N HIS A 111 -14.66 -8.35 -1.18
CA HIS A 111 -14.90 -7.78 -2.51
C HIS A 111 -14.10 -6.48 -2.75
N VAL A 112 -13.19 -6.13 -1.85
CA VAL A 112 -12.45 -4.88 -1.89
C VAL A 112 -11.05 -5.11 -2.48
N SER A 113 -10.72 -4.35 -3.51
CA SER A 113 -9.35 -4.32 -4.04
C SER A 113 -8.45 -3.57 -3.08
N VAL A 114 -7.34 -4.17 -2.70
CA VAL A 114 -6.39 -3.58 -1.76
C VAL A 114 -4.97 -3.67 -2.29
N TRP A 115 -4.13 -2.73 -1.81
CA TRP A 115 -2.69 -2.72 -2.05
C TRP A 115 -2.02 -2.77 -0.69
N ILE A 116 -1.19 -3.78 -0.48
CA ILE A 116 -0.53 -4.04 0.81
C ILE A 116 0.92 -3.65 0.70
N ASP A 117 1.39 -2.86 1.65
CA ASP A 117 2.77 -2.39 1.73
C ASP A 117 3.34 -2.85 3.07
N VAL A 118 4.31 -3.75 3.04
CA VAL A 118 4.95 -4.26 4.26
C VAL A 118 6.00 -3.27 4.73
N ILE A 119 5.71 -2.60 5.84
CA ILE A 119 6.55 -1.52 6.38
C ILE A 119 7.65 -2.06 7.29
N GLY A 120 7.33 -3.03 8.13
CA GLY A 120 8.24 -3.61 9.10
C GLY A 120 7.82 -5.01 9.48
N GLU A 121 8.50 -5.61 10.46
CA GLU A 121 8.21 -6.98 10.90
C GLU A 121 6.79 -7.14 11.46
N GLU A 122 6.27 -6.10 12.11
CA GLU A 122 4.95 -6.12 12.73
C GLU A 122 4.05 -4.98 12.25
N THR A 123 4.35 -4.38 11.10
CA THR A 123 3.59 -3.25 10.57
C THR A 123 3.36 -3.39 9.07
N ALA A 124 2.11 -3.24 8.65
CA ALA A 124 1.74 -3.16 7.25
C ALA A 124 0.77 -2.01 7.03
N HIS A 125 0.84 -1.41 5.86
CA HIS A 125 -0.17 -0.47 5.37
C HIS A 125 -1.02 -1.16 4.33
N VAL A 126 -2.33 -0.91 4.37
CA VAL A 126 -3.27 -1.44 3.39
C VAL A 126 -4.04 -0.27 2.80
N TYR A 127 -3.90 -0.09 1.49
CA TYR A 127 -4.56 0.99 0.76
C TYR A 127 -5.80 0.46 0.05
N PHE A 128 -6.86 1.23 0.07
CA PHE A 128 -8.11 0.90 -0.62
C PHE A 128 -8.88 2.17 -0.94
N ALA A 129 -9.87 2.08 -1.83
CA ALA A 129 -10.66 3.23 -2.24
C ALA A 129 -11.45 3.78 -1.03
N ALA A 130 -11.50 5.11 -0.91
CA ALA A 130 -12.19 5.78 0.19
C ALA A 130 -13.67 5.37 0.28
N SER A 131 -14.32 5.11 -0.85
CA SER A 131 -15.70 4.63 -0.92
C SER A 131 -15.92 3.26 -0.27
N GLN A 132 -14.84 2.52 -0.02
CA GLN A 132 -14.90 1.15 0.51
C GLN A 132 -14.55 1.10 2.01
N ARG A 133 -14.42 2.25 2.66
CA ARG A 133 -14.06 2.30 4.08
C ARG A 133 -15.05 1.53 4.96
N GLY A 134 -16.33 1.72 4.75
CA GLY A 134 -17.36 1.01 5.52
C GLY A 134 -17.30 -0.50 5.32
N ASP A 135 -17.05 -0.94 4.09
CA ASP A 135 -16.90 -2.36 3.77
C ASP A 135 -15.71 -2.97 4.50
N MET A 136 -14.58 -2.29 4.53
CA MET A 136 -13.39 -2.77 5.22
C MET A 136 -13.57 -2.79 6.74
N GLU A 137 -14.21 -1.76 7.30
CA GLU A 137 -14.54 -1.73 8.72
C GLU A 137 -15.43 -2.92 9.11
N GLN A 138 -16.39 -3.25 8.27
CA GLN A 138 -17.27 -4.39 8.49
C GLN A 138 -16.51 -5.72 8.38
N LEU A 139 -15.71 -5.90 7.34
CA LEU A 139 -14.93 -7.12 7.13
C LEU A 139 -13.96 -7.40 8.28
N TRP A 140 -13.36 -6.35 8.83
CA TRP A 140 -12.38 -6.46 9.92
C TRP A 140 -13.00 -6.28 11.30
N SER A 141 -14.30 -6.04 11.40
CA SER A 141 -15.05 -5.86 12.66
C SER A 141 -14.50 -4.70 13.50
N ILE A 142 -14.26 -3.59 12.85
CA ILE A 142 -13.75 -2.38 13.53
C ILE A 142 -14.67 -1.18 13.37
#